data_94720daf514e817959cdd11a7d2d0817
#
_entry.id   94720daf514e817959cdd11a7d2d0817
#
_cell.length_a   1.000
_cell.length_b   1.000
_cell.length_c   1.000
_cell.angle_alpha   90.00
_cell.angle_beta   90.00
_cell.angle_gamma   90.00
#
_symmetry.space_group_name_H-M   'P 1'
#
loop_
_entity.id
_entity.type
_entity.pdbx_description
1 polymer ?
#
loop_
_entity_poly.entity_id
_entity_poly.type
_entity_poly.pdbx_seq_one_letter_code
_entity_poly.pdbx_strand_id
1 'polypeptide(L)'
;MSNAYRAIEIDDDELNNATELQFQNFSSPNTTTNPPAGNMSSASTPQPRATGFGSASIFEPPRPTAQQEQAAKSPIWSLAYYSRFFDVDTNQVMERLFASVIPKDNFLEVMGGSPDLYGPFWVATTVIFVLFVTSSIVDSINAYINGTTYQYNIFQMTFAFGTIYTYAFLVPLLVWGATKYFGCQPDLLEMFALYGYAMTIWIPVSVLSVIPIELARWILLGIGAGVSGVFLIRNMYPVLQRAEAQIAKIILILVIVFHGVLALILKYKFFAYNAAPDAPPAPTPPAPEAPKF
;
A
#
# COMPACT_ATOMS: atom_id res chain seq x y z
N MET A 1 -65.79 0.20 17.15
CA MET A 1 -65.02 -0.11 15.93
C MET A 1 -63.78 -0.90 16.36
N SER A 2 -63.88 -2.23 16.20
CA SER A 2 -62.86 -3.18 16.67
C SER A 2 -61.97 -3.52 15.51
N ASN A 3 -60.68 -3.18 15.60
CA ASN A 3 -59.66 -3.60 14.63
C ASN A 3 -59.08 -4.94 15.12
N ALA A 4 -59.53 -6.00 14.44
CA ALA A 4 -58.98 -7.34 14.61
C ALA A 4 -57.61 -7.41 13.91
N TYR A 5 -56.53 -7.56 14.67
CA TYR A 5 -55.23 -7.99 14.14
C TYR A 5 -55.31 -9.48 13.82
N ARG A 6 -55.23 -9.79 12.52
CA ARG A 6 -55.12 -11.17 12.03
C ARG A 6 -53.67 -11.63 12.21
N ALA A 7 -53.42 -12.52 13.13
CA ALA A 7 -52.15 -13.21 13.25
C ALA A 7 -51.96 -14.08 11.99
N ILE A 8 -50.86 -13.88 11.30
CA ILE A 8 -50.39 -14.75 10.22
C ILE A 8 -49.71 -15.94 10.91
N GLU A 9 -50.37 -17.09 10.90
CA GLU A 9 -49.74 -18.37 11.23
C GLU A 9 -48.79 -18.69 10.08
N ILE A 10 -47.50 -18.69 10.36
CA ILE A 10 -46.46 -19.15 9.44
C ILE A 10 -46.35 -20.66 9.66
N ASP A 11 -46.55 -21.41 8.61
CA ASP A 11 -46.50 -22.88 8.60
C ASP A 11 -45.04 -23.31 8.85
N ASP A 12 -44.81 -24.21 9.82
CA ASP A 12 -43.49 -24.71 10.22
C ASP A 12 -42.77 -25.43 9.06
N ASP A 13 -43.46 -25.82 8.02
CA ASP A 13 -42.88 -26.43 6.80
C ASP A 13 -42.22 -25.41 5.87
N GLU A 14 -42.60 -24.11 5.90
CA GLU A 14 -41.90 -23.06 5.16
C GLU A 14 -40.57 -22.65 5.84
N LEU A 15 -40.50 -22.76 7.18
CA LEU A 15 -39.25 -22.44 7.92
C LEU A 15 -38.14 -23.47 7.67
N ASN A 16 -38.49 -24.72 7.46
CA ASN A 16 -37.51 -25.78 7.17
C ASN A 16 -36.96 -25.71 5.73
N ASN A 17 -37.73 -25.18 4.77
CA ASN A 17 -37.26 -24.97 3.40
C ASN A 17 -36.34 -23.73 3.24
N ALA A 18 -36.39 -22.77 4.16
CA ALA A 18 -35.54 -21.57 4.11
C ALA A 18 -34.12 -21.82 4.64
N THR A 19 -33.86 -22.92 5.32
CA THR A 19 -32.55 -23.26 5.88
C THR A 19 -31.67 -24.11 4.95
N GLU A 20 -32.19 -24.58 3.81
CA GLU A 20 -31.39 -25.25 2.78
C GLU A 20 -30.97 -24.32 1.64
N LEU A 21 -30.33 -23.19 1.95
CA LEU A 21 -29.46 -22.54 0.99
C LEU A 21 -28.16 -23.35 0.86
N GLN A 22 -28.25 -24.48 0.20
CA GLN A 22 -27.09 -25.23 -0.26
C GLN A 22 -26.37 -24.40 -1.30
N PHE A 23 -25.17 -23.91 -0.93
CA PHE A 23 -24.21 -23.40 -1.91
C PHE A 23 -23.93 -24.54 -2.89
N GLN A 24 -24.42 -24.41 -4.12
CA GLN A 24 -24.12 -25.34 -5.20
C GLN A 24 -22.61 -25.35 -5.43
N ASN A 25 -21.98 -26.43 -4.98
CA ASN A 25 -20.60 -26.76 -5.35
C ASN A 25 -20.62 -27.07 -6.85
N PHE A 26 -20.09 -26.16 -7.65
CA PHE A 26 -19.82 -26.41 -9.07
C PHE A 26 -18.64 -27.38 -9.18
N SER A 27 -18.88 -28.66 -8.98
CA SER A 27 -17.95 -29.72 -9.34
C SER A 27 -18.06 -29.97 -10.85
N SER A 28 -16.97 -29.72 -11.56
CA SER A 28 -16.82 -30.07 -12.98
C SER A 28 -17.10 -31.54 -13.22
N PRO A 29 -17.69 -31.93 -14.37
CA PRO A 29 -18.00 -33.31 -14.67
C PRO A 29 -16.72 -34.14 -14.86
N ASN A 30 -16.49 -35.09 -13.97
CA ASN A 30 -15.47 -36.14 -14.11
C ASN A 30 -15.83 -37.05 -15.27
N THR A 31 -14.99 -37.03 -16.29
CA THR A 31 -14.99 -38.08 -17.33
C THR A 31 -14.35 -39.34 -16.76
N THR A 32 -15.18 -40.33 -16.47
CA THR A 32 -14.77 -41.66 -16.07
C THR A 32 -14.17 -42.43 -17.26
N THR A 33 -12.88 -42.78 -17.17
CA THR A 33 -12.33 -43.94 -17.88
C THR A 33 -11.61 -44.80 -16.87
N ASN A 34 -12.23 -45.99 -16.60
CA ASN A 34 -11.63 -47.05 -15.80
C ASN A 34 -10.53 -47.77 -16.57
N PRO A 35 -9.40 -48.11 -15.94
CA PRO A 35 -8.57 -49.23 -16.34
C PRO A 35 -8.78 -50.41 -15.36
N PRO A 36 -8.47 -51.67 -15.79
CA PRO A 36 -8.94 -52.89 -15.14
C PRO A 36 -8.11 -53.31 -13.92
N ALA A 37 -8.75 -54.14 -13.10
CA ALA A 37 -8.34 -54.65 -11.83
C ALA A 37 -7.01 -55.46 -11.87
N GLY A 38 -6.15 -55.17 -10.91
CA GLY A 38 -5.05 -56.03 -10.48
C GLY A 38 -5.05 -56.17 -8.96
N ASN A 39 -5.30 -57.36 -8.53
CA ASN A 39 -5.44 -57.81 -7.14
C ASN A 39 -4.09 -57.84 -6.43
N MET A 40 -3.93 -57.17 -5.26
CA MET A 40 -3.06 -57.69 -4.18
C MET A 40 -3.43 -57.05 -2.82
N SER A 41 -3.83 -57.98 -1.95
CA SER A 41 -4.13 -57.79 -0.53
C SER A 41 -2.88 -57.50 0.28
N SER A 42 -2.94 -56.46 1.15
CA SER A 42 -2.16 -56.43 2.37
C SER A 42 -2.89 -55.68 3.47
N ALA A 43 -3.01 -56.32 4.61
CA ALA A 43 -3.75 -55.90 5.79
C ALA A 43 -3.28 -54.58 6.36
N SER A 44 -4.21 -53.66 6.59
CA SER A 44 -3.97 -52.42 7.33
C SER A 44 -4.46 -52.55 8.77
N THR A 45 -3.54 -52.46 9.69
CA THR A 45 -3.73 -52.29 11.12
C THR A 45 -4.50 -50.99 11.41
N PRO A 46 -5.50 -50.95 12.29
CA PRO A 46 -6.16 -49.71 12.64
C PRO A 46 -5.27 -48.86 13.55
N GLN A 47 -4.91 -47.69 13.07
CA GLN A 47 -4.21 -46.65 13.84
C GLN A 47 -5.21 -45.89 14.71
N PRO A 48 -4.95 -45.66 16.00
CA PRO A 48 -5.86 -44.94 16.87
C PRO A 48 -5.96 -43.46 16.47
N ARG A 49 -7.21 -43.02 16.33
CA ARG A 49 -7.60 -41.64 16.05
C ARG A 49 -7.26 -40.76 17.25
N ALA A 50 -6.10 -40.11 17.23
CA ALA A 50 -5.74 -39.08 18.19
C ALA A 50 -6.59 -37.84 17.93
N THR A 51 -7.56 -37.60 18.80
CA THR A 51 -8.21 -36.28 18.95
C THR A 51 -7.22 -35.36 19.61
N GLY A 52 -6.26 -34.85 18.84
CA GLY A 52 -5.40 -33.75 19.26
C GLY A 52 -6.04 -32.44 18.81
N PHE A 53 -6.40 -31.61 19.77
CA PHE A 53 -6.53 -30.17 19.52
C PHE A 53 -5.19 -29.68 18.97
N GLY A 54 -5.07 -29.66 17.66
CA GLY A 54 -3.92 -29.12 16.98
C GLY A 54 -3.85 -27.62 17.23
N SER A 55 -2.85 -27.22 18.00
CA SER A 55 -2.37 -25.84 17.97
C SER A 55 -2.08 -25.50 16.52
N ALA A 56 -2.99 -24.80 15.85
CA ALA A 56 -2.71 -24.19 14.57
C ALA A 56 -1.52 -23.25 14.81
N SER A 57 -0.38 -23.60 14.23
CA SER A 57 0.79 -22.73 14.25
C SER A 57 0.40 -21.45 13.51
N ILE A 58 0.34 -20.34 14.26
CA ILE A 58 -0.03 -19.00 13.78
C ILE A 58 0.96 -18.50 12.70
N PHE A 59 2.00 -19.28 12.39
CA PHE A 59 3.11 -18.93 11.48
C PHE A 59 3.29 -19.89 10.31
N GLU A 60 2.26 -20.67 9.93
CA GLU A 60 2.37 -21.40 8.66
C GLU A 60 2.15 -20.40 7.50
N PRO A 61 3.14 -20.21 6.60
CA PRO A 61 2.94 -19.32 5.45
C PRO A 61 1.72 -19.79 4.66
N PRO A 62 0.86 -18.89 4.20
CA PRO A 62 -0.36 -19.24 3.50
C PRO A 62 -0.01 -20.09 2.28
N ARG A 63 -0.59 -21.29 2.19
CA ARG A 63 -0.41 -22.16 1.02
C ARG A 63 -1.01 -21.46 -0.19
N PRO A 64 -0.31 -21.45 -1.33
CA PRO A 64 -0.83 -20.87 -2.54
C PRO A 64 -2.18 -21.50 -2.90
N THR A 65 -3.16 -20.67 -3.20
CA THR A 65 -4.48 -21.14 -3.65
C THR A 65 -4.36 -21.79 -5.02
N ALA A 66 -5.30 -22.70 -5.37
CA ALA A 66 -5.33 -23.32 -6.69
C ALA A 66 -5.35 -22.27 -7.84
N GLN A 67 -5.90 -21.09 -7.60
CA GLN A 67 -5.88 -19.96 -8.52
C GLN A 67 -4.48 -19.35 -8.67
N GLN A 68 -3.72 -19.23 -7.57
CA GLN A 68 -2.34 -18.74 -7.61
C GLN A 68 -1.42 -19.70 -8.35
N GLU A 69 -1.61 -21.02 -8.18
CA GLU A 69 -0.85 -22.02 -8.93
C GLU A 69 -1.17 -22.01 -10.43
N GLN A 70 -2.43 -21.82 -10.81
CA GLN A 70 -2.82 -21.68 -12.22
C GLN A 70 -2.30 -20.38 -12.82
N ALA A 71 -2.35 -19.27 -12.09
CA ALA A 71 -1.79 -17.99 -12.51
C ALA A 71 -0.27 -18.08 -12.71
N ALA A 72 0.44 -18.82 -11.86
CA ALA A 72 1.88 -19.04 -12.00
C ALA A 72 2.28 -19.79 -13.28
N LYS A 73 1.39 -20.61 -13.84
CA LYS A 73 1.59 -21.32 -15.11
C LYS A 73 1.18 -20.52 -16.34
N SER A 74 0.57 -19.35 -16.15
CA SER A 74 0.10 -18.49 -17.23
C SER A 74 1.28 -17.77 -17.90
N PRO A 75 1.19 -17.44 -19.21
CA PRO A 75 2.21 -16.65 -19.91
C PRO A 75 2.38 -15.28 -19.25
N ILE A 76 3.61 -14.75 -19.24
CA ILE A 76 3.93 -13.43 -18.67
C ILE A 76 3.16 -12.26 -19.30
N TRP A 77 2.60 -12.44 -20.49
CA TRP A 77 1.77 -11.46 -21.19
C TRP A 77 0.28 -11.53 -20.77
N SER A 78 -0.09 -12.49 -19.94
CA SER A 78 -1.46 -12.71 -19.48
C SER A 78 -1.73 -11.88 -18.22
N LEU A 79 -2.91 -11.26 -18.16
CA LEU A 79 -3.38 -10.58 -16.94
C LEU A 79 -3.45 -11.57 -15.74
N ALA A 80 -3.77 -12.84 -16.01
CA ALA A 80 -3.79 -13.90 -15.01
C ALA A 80 -2.42 -14.11 -14.33
N TYR A 81 -1.31 -13.87 -15.04
CA TYR A 81 0.03 -13.94 -14.43
C TYR A 81 0.22 -12.88 -13.35
N TYR A 82 -0.28 -11.67 -13.58
CA TYR A 82 -0.12 -10.54 -12.65
C TYR A 82 -1.14 -10.57 -11.52
N SER A 83 -2.33 -11.17 -11.71
CA SER A 83 -3.38 -11.21 -10.70
C SER A 83 -2.93 -11.84 -9.38
N ARG A 84 -2.02 -12.82 -9.42
CA ARG A 84 -1.45 -13.46 -8.23
C ARG A 84 -0.73 -12.50 -7.28
N PHE A 85 -0.18 -11.38 -7.79
CA PHE A 85 0.50 -10.37 -6.98
C PHE A 85 -0.46 -9.37 -6.33
N PHE A 86 -1.74 -9.42 -6.72
CA PHE A 86 -2.83 -8.63 -6.15
C PHE A 86 -3.79 -9.46 -5.30
N ASP A 87 -3.61 -10.79 -5.28
CA ASP A 87 -4.40 -11.73 -4.49
C ASP A 87 -3.79 -11.84 -3.08
N VAL A 88 -4.12 -10.86 -2.24
CA VAL A 88 -3.59 -10.72 -0.87
C VAL A 88 -4.76 -10.56 0.10
N ASP A 89 -4.72 -11.27 1.23
CA ASP A 89 -5.72 -11.13 2.27
C ASP A 89 -5.61 -9.77 2.98
N THR A 90 -6.76 -9.19 3.32
CA THR A 90 -6.86 -7.90 4.02
C THR A 90 -6.05 -7.89 5.31
N ASN A 91 -6.05 -8.98 6.07
CA ASN A 91 -5.29 -9.09 7.32
C ASN A 91 -3.77 -9.00 7.05
N GLN A 92 -3.29 -9.64 5.99
CA GLN A 92 -1.88 -9.57 5.59
C GLN A 92 -1.48 -8.15 5.18
N VAL A 93 -2.34 -7.46 4.42
CA VAL A 93 -2.09 -6.06 4.03
C VAL A 93 -2.00 -5.18 5.27
N MET A 94 -2.94 -5.33 6.23
CA MET A 94 -2.93 -4.57 7.47
C MET A 94 -1.68 -4.84 8.31
N GLU A 95 -1.29 -6.10 8.45
CA GLU A 95 -0.05 -6.49 9.14
C GLU A 95 1.19 -5.84 8.50
N ARG A 96 1.30 -5.88 7.17
CA ARG A 96 2.38 -5.24 6.40
C ARG A 96 2.39 -3.72 6.56
N LEU A 97 1.21 -3.07 6.55
CA LEU A 97 1.09 -1.64 6.81
C LEU A 97 1.60 -1.27 8.21
N PHE A 98 1.19 -2.01 9.25
CA PHE A 98 1.67 -1.79 10.61
C PHE A 98 3.16 -2.06 10.75
N ALA A 99 3.67 -3.15 10.17
CA ALA A 99 5.10 -3.48 10.20
C ALA A 99 5.96 -2.43 9.50
N SER A 100 5.43 -1.73 8.49
CA SER A 100 6.16 -0.66 7.80
C SER A 100 6.26 0.63 8.61
N VAL A 101 5.28 0.91 9.47
CA VAL A 101 5.26 2.11 10.34
C VAL A 101 5.96 1.85 11.68
N ILE A 102 5.82 0.64 12.23
CA ILE A 102 6.45 0.21 13.48
C ILE A 102 7.42 -0.93 13.15
N PRO A 103 8.64 -0.62 12.72
CA PRO A 103 9.59 -1.62 12.23
C PRO A 103 10.21 -2.42 13.40
N LYS A 104 9.41 -3.29 14.05
CA LYS A 104 9.87 -4.22 15.08
C LYS A 104 10.55 -5.43 14.47
N ASP A 105 9.89 -6.04 13.49
CA ASP A 105 10.31 -7.28 12.85
C ASP A 105 10.97 -7.01 11.49
N ASN A 106 11.62 -8.01 10.92
CA ASN A 106 12.12 -7.93 9.56
C ASN A 106 10.93 -8.00 8.60
N PHE A 107 10.72 -6.96 7.82
CA PHE A 107 9.57 -6.88 6.90
C PHE A 107 9.59 -7.98 5.83
N LEU A 108 10.77 -8.43 5.41
CA LEU A 108 10.90 -9.56 4.47
C LEU A 108 10.38 -10.87 5.08
N GLU A 109 10.53 -11.05 6.40
CA GLU A 109 9.95 -12.19 7.13
C GLU A 109 8.43 -12.05 7.26
N VAL A 110 7.91 -10.84 7.50
CA VAL A 110 6.47 -10.56 7.53
C VAL A 110 5.83 -10.83 6.16
N MET A 111 6.54 -10.58 5.06
CA MET A 111 6.08 -10.95 3.72
C MET A 111 6.04 -12.46 3.48
N GLY A 112 6.80 -13.25 4.24
CA GLY A 112 6.81 -14.71 4.14
C GLY A 112 7.23 -15.25 2.77
N GLY A 113 8.08 -14.52 2.03
CA GLY A 113 8.52 -14.88 0.67
C GLY A 113 7.45 -14.74 -0.40
N SER A 114 6.31 -14.11 -0.09
CA SER A 114 5.24 -13.81 -1.04
C SER A 114 5.03 -12.30 -1.16
N PRO A 115 5.88 -11.60 -1.94
CA PRO A 115 5.73 -10.18 -2.18
C PRO A 115 4.47 -9.88 -2.98
N ASP A 116 3.80 -8.78 -2.63
CA ASP A 116 2.61 -8.29 -3.33
C ASP A 116 2.88 -6.95 -4.02
N LEU A 117 2.07 -6.67 -5.04
CA LEU A 117 1.99 -5.36 -5.69
C LEU A 117 0.75 -4.56 -5.24
N TYR A 118 -0.15 -5.18 -4.48
CA TYR A 118 -1.37 -4.54 -4.00
C TYR A 118 -1.04 -3.37 -3.08
N GLY A 119 -0.24 -3.63 -2.03
CA GLY A 119 0.19 -2.59 -1.09
C GLY A 119 0.94 -1.44 -1.77
N PRO A 120 2.02 -1.70 -2.52
CA PRO A 120 2.76 -0.66 -3.24
C PRO A 120 1.90 0.22 -4.13
N PHE A 121 0.98 -0.37 -4.88
CA PHE A 121 0.09 0.37 -5.76
C PHE A 121 -0.91 1.23 -4.98
N TRP A 122 -1.64 0.62 -4.03
CA TRP A 122 -2.69 1.33 -3.31
C TRP A 122 -2.16 2.33 -2.29
N VAL A 123 -1.06 2.01 -1.60
CA VAL A 123 -0.41 2.94 -0.68
C VAL A 123 0.10 4.17 -1.43
N ALA A 124 0.82 3.97 -2.55
CA ALA A 124 1.30 5.08 -3.37
C ALA A 124 0.14 5.95 -3.88
N THR A 125 -0.93 5.32 -4.39
CA THR A 125 -2.14 6.03 -4.85
C THR A 125 -2.78 6.83 -3.72
N THR A 126 -2.88 6.25 -2.52
CA THR A 126 -3.45 6.93 -1.35
C THR A 126 -2.59 8.12 -0.94
N VAL A 127 -1.26 7.98 -0.93
CA VAL A 127 -0.34 9.09 -0.63
C VAL A 127 -0.54 10.23 -1.63
N ILE A 128 -0.62 9.94 -2.94
CA ILE A 128 -0.85 10.95 -3.98
C ILE A 128 -2.14 11.71 -3.70
N PHE A 129 -3.22 10.97 -3.45
CA PHE A 129 -4.53 11.57 -3.18
C PHE A 129 -4.52 12.42 -1.91
N VAL A 130 -3.96 11.91 -0.81
CA VAL A 130 -3.87 12.63 0.46
C VAL A 130 -2.99 13.88 0.32
N LEU A 131 -1.85 13.81 -0.34
CA LEU A 131 -0.99 14.97 -0.61
C LEU A 131 -1.75 16.05 -1.38
N PHE A 132 -2.47 15.67 -2.42
CA PHE A 132 -3.26 16.62 -3.21
C PHE A 132 -4.38 17.27 -2.39
N VAL A 133 -5.16 16.46 -1.66
CA VAL A 133 -6.28 16.97 -0.86
C VAL A 133 -5.79 17.86 0.27
N THR A 134 -4.77 17.44 1.01
CA THR A 134 -4.24 18.23 2.16
C THR A 134 -3.60 19.54 1.71
N SER A 135 -2.84 19.54 0.61
CA SER A 135 -2.29 20.77 0.08
C SER A 135 -3.39 21.69 -0.46
N SER A 136 -4.40 21.17 -1.14
CA SER A 136 -5.56 21.96 -1.62
C SER A 136 -6.35 22.58 -0.46
N ILE A 137 -6.50 21.87 0.66
CA ILE A 137 -7.13 22.41 1.88
C ILE A 137 -6.29 23.56 2.44
N VAL A 138 -4.98 23.39 2.55
CA VAL A 138 -4.06 24.44 3.05
C VAL A 138 -4.12 25.68 2.16
N ASP A 139 -4.05 25.51 0.84
CA ASP A 139 -4.11 26.62 -0.11
C ASP A 139 -5.49 27.31 -0.08
N SER A 140 -6.57 26.55 0.11
CA SER A 140 -7.93 27.11 0.27
C SER A 140 -8.07 27.94 1.55
N ILE A 141 -7.54 27.44 2.67
CA ILE A 141 -7.52 28.19 3.94
C ILE A 141 -6.71 29.46 3.81
N ASN A 142 -5.54 29.41 3.17
CA ASN A 142 -4.70 30.56 2.93
C ASN A 142 -5.41 31.61 2.05
N ALA A 143 -6.07 31.19 0.98
CA ALA A 143 -6.84 32.06 0.12
C ALA A 143 -7.97 32.75 0.89
N TYR A 144 -8.68 32.02 1.74
CA TYR A 144 -9.74 32.55 2.61
C TYR A 144 -9.20 33.61 3.59
N ILE A 145 -8.08 33.34 4.27
CA ILE A 145 -7.47 34.27 5.25
C ILE A 145 -7.00 35.54 4.55
N ASN A 146 -6.45 35.44 3.33
CA ASN A 146 -5.93 36.56 2.56
C ASN A 146 -7.00 37.29 1.71
N GLY A 147 -8.27 36.87 1.76
CA GLY A 147 -9.35 37.44 0.97
C GLY A 147 -9.19 37.24 -0.54
N THR A 148 -8.46 36.21 -0.96
CA THR A 148 -8.23 35.88 -2.36
C THR A 148 -9.08 34.69 -2.79
N THR A 149 -9.28 34.51 -4.11
CA THR A 149 -10.05 33.37 -4.63
C THR A 149 -9.12 32.17 -4.82
N TYR A 150 -9.46 31.03 -4.21
CA TYR A 150 -8.74 29.79 -4.43
C TYR A 150 -8.98 29.25 -5.85
N GLN A 151 -7.90 28.86 -6.53
CA GLN A 151 -7.95 28.18 -7.81
C GLN A 151 -7.33 26.80 -7.71
N TYR A 152 -8.05 25.79 -8.20
CA TYR A 152 -7.56 24.41 -8.22
C TYR A 152 -6.34 24.27 -9.14
N ASN A 153 -5.26 23.74 -8.58
CA ASN A 153 -4.04 23.45 -9.33
C ASN A 153 -3.91 21.95 -9.64
N ILE A 154 -4.47 21.52 -10.77
CA ILE A 154 -4.41 20.10 -11.22
C ILE A 154 -2.95 19.67 -11.47
N PHE A 155 -2.06 20.61 -11.83
CA PHE A 155 -0.64 20.31 -12.01
C PHE A 155 0.00 19.73 -10.74
N GLN A 156 -0.46 20.14 -9.56
CA GLN A 156 0.03 19.64 -8.28
C GLN A 156 -0.28 18.14 -8.10
N MET A 157 -1.47 17.70 -8.55
CA MET A 157 -1.83 16.27 -8.55
C MET A 157 -0.95 15.48 -9.53
N THR A 158 -0.74 16.00 -10.73
CA THR A 158 0.14 15.36 -11.74
C THR A 158 1.58 15.27 -11.23
N PHE A 159 2.06 16.30 -10.55
CA PHE A 159 3.38 16.32 -9.96
C PHE A 159 3.50 15.31 -8.82
N ALA A 160 2.47 15.19 -7.94
CA ALA A 160 2.41 14.17 -6.90
C ALA A 160 2.48 12.77 -7.51
N PHE A 161 1.68 12.52 -8.54
CA PHE A 161 1.66 11.25 -9.28
C PHE A 161 3.06 10.90 -9.80
N GLY A 162 3.68 11.80 -10.56
CA GLY A 162 5.03 11.58 -11.10
C GLY A 162 6.07 11.31 -10.02
N THR A 163 6.07 12.11 -8.95
CA THR A 163 7.04 11.98 -7.86
C THR A 163 6.88 10.68 -7.10
N ILE A 164 5.67 10.36 -6.66
CA ILE A 164 5.41 9.20 -5.80
C ILE A 164 5.59 7.88 -6.56
N TYR A 165 5.08 7.77 -7.79
CA TYR A 165 5.26 6.56 -8.58
C TYR A 165 6.71 6.37 -9.06
N THR A 166 7.42 7.45 -9.38
CA THR A 166 8.87 7.37 -9.65
C THR A 166 9.61 6.82 -8.43
N TYR A 167 9.29 7.30 -7.24
CA TYR A 167 9.91 6.82 -6.02
C TYR A 167 9.52 5.37 -5.70
N ALA A 168 8.25 5.00 -5.82
CA ALA A 168 7.75 3.68 -5.46
C ALA A 168 8.19 2.57 -6.43
N PHE A 169 8.45 2.90 -7.69
CA PHE A 169 8.75 1.90 -8.72
C PHE A 169 10.10 2.13 -9.43
N LEU A 170 10.44 3.34 -9.83
CA LEU A 170 11.69 3.57 -10.57
C LEU A 170 12.90 3.51 -9.64
N VAL A 171 12.83 4.10 -8.44
CA VAL A 171 13.96 4.05 -7.50
C VAL A 171 14.30 2.62 -7.07
N PRO A 172 13.35 1.76 -6.64
CA PRO A 172 13.67 0.38 -6.31
C PRO A 172 14.16 -0.44 -7.52
N LEU A 173 13.70 -0.14 -8.74
CA LEU A 173 14.23 -0.76 -9.95
C LEU A 173 15.71 -0.41 -10.15
N LEU A 174 16.10 0.84 -9.94
CA LEU A 174 17.50 1.29 -10.05
C LEU A 174 18.36 0.66 -8.95
N VAL A 175 17.87 0.63 -7.71
CA VAL A 175 18.56 0.00 -6.58
C VAL A 175 18.69 -1.50 -6.80
N TRP A 176 17.64 -2.17 -7.29
CA TRP A 176 17.69 -3.59 -7.66
C TRP A 176 18.74 -3.86 -8.75
N GLY A 177 18.76 -3.05 -9.81
CA GLY A 177 19.77 -3.16 -10.86
C GLY A 177 21.19 -2.99 -10.35
N ALA A 178 21.42 -2.02 -9.47
CA ALA A 178 22.70 -1.79 -8.83
C ALA A 178 23.11 -2.98 -7.93
N THR A 179 22.21 -3.46 -7.07
CA THR A 179 22.49 -4.60 -6.18
C THR A 179 22.79 -5.87 -6.98
N LYS A 180 22.03 -6.10 -8.07
CA LYS A 180 22.25 -7.26 -8.95
C LYS A 180 23.58 -7.18 -9.69
N TYR A 181 23.97 -6.00 -10.14
CA TYR A 181 25.28 -5.78 -10.77
C TYR A 181 26.44 -6.12 -9.83
N PHE A 182 26.30 -5.85 -8.53
CA PHE A 182 27.30 -6.16 -7.53
C PHE A 182 27.17 -7.56 -6.90
N GLY A 183 26.43 -8.49 -7.53
CA GLY A 183 26.36 -9.89 -7.12
C GLY A 183 25.36 -10.22 -6.01
N CYS A 184 24.58 -9.23 -5.53
CA CYS A 184 23.41 -9.50 -4.70
C CYS A 184 22.27 -10.04 -5.58
N GLN A 185 21.37 -10.85 -5.01
CA GLN A 185 20.24 -11.41 -5.74
C GLN A 185 18.93 -11.10 -5.01
N PRO A 186 18.54 -9.80 -4.87
CA PRO A 186 17.22 -9.46 -4.37
C PRO A 186 16.14 -9.83 -5.39
N ASP A 187 14.94 -10.15 -4.93
CA ASP A 187 13.78 -10.20 -5.79
C ASP A 187 13.29 -8.77 -6.09
N LEU A 188 12.98 -8.51 -7.37
CA LEU A 188 12.47 -7.20 -7.80
C LEU A 188 11.12 -6.86 -7.17
N LEU A 189 10.26 -7.87 -7.00
CA LEU A 189 8.94 -7.67 -6.39
C LEU A 189 9.06 -7.34 -4.90
N GLU A 190 10.01 -7.94 -4.19
CA GLU A 190 10.33 -7.59 -2.80
C GLU A 190 10.79 -6.13 -2.71
N MET A 191 11.60 -5.66 -3.67
CA MET A 191 12.03 -4.26 -3.71
C MET A 191 10.85 -3.30 -3.93
N PHE A 192 9.92 -3.63 -4.85
CA PHE A 192 8.71 -2.83 -5.04
C PHE A 192 7.82 -2.83 -3.80
N ALA A 193 7.63 -3.99 -3.17
CA ALA A 193 6.87 -4.09 -1.92
C ALA A 193 7.51 -3.23 -0.82
N LEU A 194 8.82 -3.35 -0.63
CA LEU A 194 9.56 -2.61 0.39
C LEU A 194 9.40 -1.08 0.22
N TYR A 195 9.63 -0.55 -0.99
CA TYR A 195 9.52 0.88 -1.25
C TYR A 195 8.08 1.38 -1.21
N GLY A 196 7.14 0.58 -1.68
CA GLY A 196 5.72 0.91 -1.64
C GLY A 196 5.18 0.99 -0.21
N TYR A 197 5.47 -0.02 0.61
CA TYR A 197 5.05 -0.01 2.02
C TYR A 197 5.80 1.05 2.85
N ALA A 198 7.04 1.41 2.50
CA ALA A 198 7.76 2.52 3.13
C ALA A 198 7.02 3.87 3.02
N MET A 199 6.11 3.99 2.03
CA MET A 199 5.30 5.20 1.84
C MET A 199 4.14 5.32 2.84
N THR A 200 3.80 4.27 3.59
CA THR A 200 2.63 4.25 4.50
C THR A 200 2.65 5.39 5.51
N ILE A 201 3.79 5.69 6.12
CA ILE A 201 3.94 6.76 7.13
C ILE A 201 3.62 8.16 6.55
N TRP A 202 3.77 8.35 5.23
CA TRP A 202 3.51 9.63 4.61
C TRP A 202 2.01 9.97 4.57
N ILE A 203 1.10 8.98 4.71
CA ILE A 203 -0.35 9.21 4.80
C ILE A 203 -0.68 10.05 6.04
N PRO A 204 -0.42 9.59 7.29
CA PRO A 204 -0.70 10.37 8.47
C PRO A 204 0.14 11.66 8.54
N VAL A 205 1.38 11.65 8.10
CA VAL A 205 2.22 12.85 8.04
C VAL A 205 1.60 13.91 7.14
N SER A 206 1.09 13.54 5.97
CA SER A 206 0.43 14.49 5.07
C SER A 206 -0.84 15.07 5.68
N VAL A 207 -1.68 14.25 6.32
CA VAL A 207 -2.90 14.73 6.99
C VAL A 207 -2.56 15.72 8.11
N LEU A 208 -1.58 15.40 8.95
CA LEU A 208 -1.17 16.26 10.04
C LEU A 208 -0.46 17.53 9.56
N SER A 209 0.11 17.56 8.36
CA SER A 209 0.79 18.73 7.79
C SER A 209 -0.16 19.88 7.43
N VAL A 210 -1.49 19.67 7.49
CA VAL A 210 -2.51 20.73 7.38
C VAL A 210 -2.34 21.78 8.49
N ILE A 211 -1.80 21.40 9.65
CA ILE A 211 -1.54 22.33 10.77
C ILE A 211 -0.63 23.47 10.30
N PRO A 212 -1.07 24.75 10.43
CA PRO A 212 -0.34 25.91 9.88
C PRO A 212 0.83 26.35 10.77
N ILE A 213 1.57 25.39 11.33
CA ILE A 213 2.76 25.65 12.17
C ILE A 213 3.97 25.10 11.46
N GLU A 214 4.86 26.00 11.01
CA GLU A 214 6.03 25.62 10.22
C GLU A 214 6.98 24.64 10.96
N LEU A 215 7.20 24.87 12.26
CA LEU A 215 7.99 23.96 13.10
C LEU A 215 7.38 22.56 13.16
N ALA A 216 6.05 22.47 13.32
CA ALA A 216 5.34 21.17 13.36
C ALA A 216 5.52 20.42 12.03
N ARG A 217 5.46 21.09 10.89
CA ARG A 217 5.69 20.49 9.56
C ARG A 217 7.11 19.95 9.40
N TRP A 218 8.12 20.65 9.92
CA TRP A 218 9.50 20.14 9.93
C TRP A 218 9.66 18.91 10.83
N ILE A 219 9.01 18.91 12.00
CA ILE A 219 9.01 17.77 12.91
C ILE A 219 8.31 16.55 12.26
N LEU A 220 7.14 16.76 11.67
CA LEU A 220 6.38 15.71 10.97
C LEU A 220 7.16 15.14 9.78
N LEU A 221 7.83 16.01 9.01
CA LEU A 221 8.72 15.59 7.94
C LEU A 221 9.87 14.72 8.49
N GLY A 222 10.50 15.16 9.58
CA GLY A 222 11.58 14.43 10.23
C GLY A 222 11.14 13.06 10.74
N ILE A 223 9.93 12.96 11.32
CA ILE A 223 9.32 11.71 11.76
C ILE A 223 9.05 10.80 10.54
N GLY A 224 8.39 11.32 9.51
CA GLY A 224 8.07 10.56 8.31
C GLY A 224 9.32 10.03 7.61
N ALA A 225 10.31 10.90 7.36
CA ALA A 225 11.57 10.52 6.74
C ALA A 225 12.40 9.58 7.63
N GLY A 226 12.38 9.80 8.96
CA GLY A 226 13.07 8.95 9.91
C GLY A 226 12.50 7.53 9.96
N VAL A 227 11.19 7.39 10.15
CA VAL A 227 10.53 6.09 10.23
C VAL A 227 10.68 5.30 8.93
N SER A 228 10.33 5.91 7.77
CA SER A 228 10.44 5.24 6.48
C SER A 228 11.90 4.99 6.07
N GLY A 229 12.83 5.89 6.41
CA GLY A 229 14.26 5.70 6.18
C GLY A 229 14.85 4.55 6.99
N VAL A 230 14.53 4.48 8.30
CA VAL A 230 14.96 3.36 9.17
C VAL A 230 14.36 2.04 8.66
N PHE A 231 13.09 2.04 8.25
CA PHE A 231 12.44 0.88 7.67
C PHE A 231 13.20 0.38 6.42
N LEU A 232 13.53 1.28 5.49
CA LEU A 232 14.28 0.92 4.27
C LEU A 232 15.68 0.39 4.60
N ILE A 233 16.46 1.09 5.44
CA ILE A 233 17.81 0.69 5.80
C ILE A 233 17.80 -0.69 6.46
N ARG A 234 16.92 -0.89 7.42
CA ARG A 234 16.84 -2.14 8.19
C ARG A 234 16.55 -3.35 7.30
N ASN A 235 15.68 -3.19 6.30
CA ASN A 235 15.29 -4.27 5.41
C ASN A 235 16.24 -4.43 4.21
N MET A 236 16.93 -3.35 3.79
CA MET A 236 17.94 -3.42 2.74
C MET A 236 19.27 -4.00 3.24
N TYR A 237 19.60 -3.79 4.50
CA TYR A 237 20.87 -4.24 5.06
C TYR A 237 21.13 -5.75 4.91
N PRO A 238 20.18 -6.66 5.23
CA PRO A 238 20.37 -8.11 5.04
C PRO A 238 20.59 -8.50 3.56
N VAL A 239 19.93 -7.82 2.63
CA VAL A 239 20.09 -8.05 1.19
C VAL A 239 21.52 -7.72 0.74
N LEU A 240 22.10 -6.68 1.31
CA LEU A 240 23.43 -6.18 0.97
C LEU A 240 24.59 -6.90 1.68
N GLN A 241 24.32 -7.75 2.67
CA GLN A 241 25.35 -8.51 3.39
C GLN A 241 26.17 -9.44 2.49
N ARG A 242 25.64 -9.79 1.31
CA ARG A 242 26.34 -10.62 0.32
C ARG A 242 27.30 -9.82 -0.55
N ALA A 243 27.18 -8.49 -0.58
CA ALA A 243 28.09 -7.62 -1.29
C ALA A 243 29.35 -7.33 -0.47
N GLU A 244 30.40 -6.88 -1.15
CA GLU A 244 31.56 -6.31 -0.48
C GLU A 244 31.15 -5.13 0.42
N ALA A 245 31.73 -5.04 1.62
CA ALA A 245 31.31 -4.07 2.65
C ALA A 245 31.34 -2.60 2.18
N GLN A 246 32.25 -2.24 1.27
CA GLN A 246 32.31 -0.89 0.70
C GLN A 246 31.14 -0.62 -0.23
N ILE A 247 30.79 -1.60 -1.08
CA ILE A 247 29.68 -1.53 -2.02
C ILE A 247 28.35 -1.45 -1.28
N ALA A 248 28.16 -2.28 -0.25
CA ALA A 248 26.99 -2.25 0.61
C ALA A 248 26.77 -0.86 1.22
N LYS A 249 27.81 -0.22 1.72
CA LYS A 249 27.75 1.16 2.28
C LYS A 249 27.35 2.18 1.20
N ILE A 250 27.92 2.10 -0.01
CA ILE A 250 27.59 3.02 -1.11
C ILE A 250 26.11 2.90 -1.48
N ILE A 251 25.58 1.67 -1.62
CA ILE A 251 24.18 1.46 -1.97
C ILE A 251 23.27 1.97 -0.86
N LEU A 252 23.59 1.74 0.43
CA LEU A 252 22.82 2.29 1.55
C LEU A 252 22.81 3.81 1.56
N ILE A 253 23.95 4.44 1.30
CA ILE A 253 24.04 5.91 1.18
C ILE A 253 23.15 6.38 0.03
N LEU A 254 23.18 5.70 -1.11
CA LEU A 254 22.34 6.03 -2.27
C LEU A 254 20.84 5.95 -1.93
N VAL A 255 20.43 4.90 -1.22
CA VAL A 255 19.06 4.73 -0.72
C VAL A 255 18.65 5.92 0.18
N ILE A 256 19.52 6.30 1.13
CA ILE A 256 19.28 7.44 2.03
C ILE A 256 19.18 8.75 1.25
N VAL A 257 20.06 8.96 0.26
CA VAL A 257 20.05 10.18 -0.57
C VAL A 257 18.72 10.27 -1.36
N PHE A 258 18.31 9.21 -2.05
CA PHE A 258 17.04 9.22 -2.76
C PHE A 258 15.85 9.44 -1.82
N HIS A 259 15.90 8.85 -0.62
CA HIS A 259 14.85 9.04 0.38
C HIS A 259 14.83 10.48 0.92
N GLY A 260 15.99 11.06 1.17
CA GLY A 260 16.11 12.47 1.56
C GLY A 260 15.63 13.44 0.48
N VAL A 261 15.93 13.14 -0.79
CA VAL A 261 15.41 13.94 -1.93
C VAL A 261 13.90 13.87 -1.98
N LEU A 262 13.28 12.70 -1.80
CA LEU A 262 11.83 12.58 -1.70
C LEU A 262 11.27 13.47 -0.58
N ALA A 263 11.84 13.36 0.63
CA ALA A 263 11.39 14.15 1.77
C ALA A 263 11.46 15.65 1.52
N LEU A 264 12.55 16.13 0.89
CA LEU A 264 12.69 17.53 0.50
C LEU A 264 11.68 17.95 -0.56
N ILE A 265 11.42 17.11 -1.56
CA ILE A 265 10.37 17.38 -2.57
C ILE A 265 9.01 17.52 -1.89
N LEU A 266 8.67 16.61 -0.98
CA LEU A 266 7.41 16.67 -0.23
C LEU A 266 7.33 17.96 0.60
N LYS A 267 8.42 18.36 1.28
CA LYS A 267 8.48 19.59 2.06
C LYS A 267 8.20 20.82 1.20
N TYR A 268 8.94 20.99 0.12
CA TYR A 268 8.88 22.22 -0.65
C TYR A 268 7.68 22.32 -1.61
N LYS A 269 7.10 21.18 -2.02
CA LYS A 269 5.98 21.17 -2.97
C LYS A 269 4.61 20.98 -2.33
N PHE A 270 4.54 20.28 -1.20
CA PHE A 270 3.26 19.94 -0.57
C PHE A 270 3.12 20.47 0.86
N PHE A 271 4.23 20.59 1.61
CA PHE A 271 4.20 21.03 3.01
C PHE A 271 4.72 22.47 3.18
N ALA A 272 5.03 23.16 2.10
CA ALA A 272 5.37 24.57 2.17
C ALA A 272 4.11 25.41 2.40
N TYR A 273 4.23 26.39 3.27
CA TYR A 273 3.24 27.45 3.39
C TYR A 273 3.54 28.46 2.27
N ASN A 274 2.79 28.39 1.18
CA ASN A 274 2.87 29.42 0.15
C ASN A 274 2.17 30.67 0.70
N ALA A 275 2.93 31.61 1.29
CA ALA A 275 2.41 32.96 1.45
C ALA A 275 1.92 33.41 0.08
N ALA A 276 0.70 33.95 0.02
CA ALA A 276 0.19 34.51 -1.23
C ALA A 276 1.26 35.44 -1.82
N PRO A 277 1.49 35.42 -3.14
CA PRO A 277 2.32 36.44 -3.78
C PRO A 277 1.80 37.82 -3.30
N ASP A 278 2.71 38.69 -2.87
CA ASP A 278 2.37 40.02 -2.43
C ASP A 278 1.34 40.58 -3.38
N ALA A 279 0.18 41.01 -2.85
CA ALA A 279 -0.87 41.61 -3.65
C ALA A 279 -0.24 42.75 -4.46
N PRO A 280 -0.54 42.89 -5.76
CA PRO A 280 -0.05 44.02 -6.52
C PRO A 280 -0.34 45.28 -5.72
N PRO A 281 0.60 46.22 -5.64
CA PRO A 281 0.40 47.44 -4.87
C PRO A 281 -0.94 48.09 -5.29
N ALA A 282 -1.76 48.44 -4.29
CA ALA A 282 -3.05 49.06 -4.53
C ALA A 282 -2.89 50.20 -5.55
N PRO A 283 -3.78 50.28 -6.54
CA PRO A 283 -3.68 51.38 -7.53
C PRO A 283 -3.59 52.71 -6.78
N THR A 284 -2.53 53.43 -7.07
CA THR A 284 -2.30 54.79 -6.50
C THR A 284 -3.56 55.60 -6.70
N PRO A 285 -4.11 56.26 -5.64
CA PRO A 285 -5.27 57.13 -5.82
C PRO A 285 -4.96 58.14 -6.91
N PRO A 286 -5.91 58.46 -7.79
CA PRO A 286 -5.69 59.47 -8.82
C PRO A 286 -5.25 60.76 -8.14
N ALA A 287 -4.18 61.37 -8.68
CA ALA A 287 -3.69 62.61 -8.19
C ALA A 287 -4.83 63.66 -8.13
N PRO A 288 -4.95 64.49 -7.07
CA PRO A 288 -5.99 65.48 -6.98
C PRO A 288 -5.89 66.39 -8.21
N GLU A 289 -7.04 66.50 -8.94
CA GLU A 289 -7.11 67.42 -10.09
C GLU A 289 -6.69 68.83 -9.64
N ALA A 290 -5.73 69.36 -10.34
CA ALA A 290 -5.30 70.75 -10.12
C ALA A 290 -6.51 71.72 -10.31
N PRO A 291 -6.69 72.66 -9.44
CA PRO A 291 -7.80 73.63 -9.57
C PRO A 291 -7.68 74.35 -10.91
N LYS A 292 -8.72 74.27 -11.72
CA LYS A 292 -8.88 75.06 -12.95
C LYS A 292 -9.18 76.48 -12.54
N PHE A 293 -8.19 77.37 -12.68
CA PHE A 293 -8.39 78.83 -12.62
C PHE A 293 -8.92 79.31 -13.94
#